data_2f49fbf25e495fd9f158374a1582582b
#
_entry.id   2f49fbf25e495fd9f158374a1582582b
#
_cell.length_a   1.000
_cell.length_b   1.000
_cell.length_c   1.000
_cell.angle_alpha   90.00
_cell.angle_beta   90.00
_cell.angle_gamma   90.00
#
_symmetry.space_group_name_H-M   'P 1'
#
loop_
_entity.id
_entity.type
_entity.pdbx_description
1 polymer ?
#
loop_
_entity_poly.entity_id
_entity_poly.type
_entity_poly.pdbx_seq_one_letter_code
_entity_poly.pdbx_strand_id
1 'polypeptide(L)'
;MEPRWSRVLIKLSGEAFAGDTGFGIDGDVINDLAAELVDAKAIFDVDIAVVVGGGNIWRGMSGQGAGMDRAQADYMGMLGTVINALALQETLERLGQPTRVQTAIHMSQVAEPYIRRRAIRHLEKGRVVIFAAGTGNPFFTTDTTAALRAVEIDAEAILMGKNGTDGVYTADPRTDPDAEMLAEVSFMEVLKRELKVMDSTATSLCMDNDLPICVFDLLGRNVARLLGGEHVGTVVS
;
A
#
# COMPACT_ATOMS: atom_id res chain seq x y z
N MET A 1 -11.53 -1.46 -21.33
CA MET A 1 -10.53 -0.41 -21.66
C MET A 1 -9.15 -0.98 -21.37
N GLU A 2 -8.15 -0.65 -22.16
CA GLU A 2 -6.77 -1.04 -21.83
C GLU A 2 -6.27 -0.21 -20.65
N PRO A 3 -5.74 -0.83 -19.61
CA PRO A 3 -5.19 -0.12 -18.46
C PRO A 3 -3.82 0.49 -18.81
N ARG A 4 -3.43 1.53 -18.10
CA ARG A 4 -2.08 2.12 -18.19
C ARG A 4 -0.99 1.10 -17.82
N TRP A 5 -1.28 0.19 -16.89
CA TRP A 5 -0.40 -0.88 -16.42
C TRP A 5 -1.16 -2.19 -16.34
N SER A 6 -0.52 -3.29 -16.70
CA SER A 6 -1.10 -4.63 -16.64
C SER A 6 -1.02 -5.25 -15.24
N ARG A 7 -0.06 -4.82 -14.42
CA ARG A 7 0.12 -5.27 -13.03
C ARG A 7 0.56 -4.12 -12.15
N VAL A 8 -0.16 -3.90 -11.04
CA VAL A 8 0.14 -2.87 -10.07
C VAL A 8 0.18 -3.41 -8.65
N LEU A 9 0.96 -2.74 -7.80
CA LEU A 9 0.89 -2.93 -6.37
C LEU A 9 0.29 -1.69 -5.72
N ILE A 10 -0.80 -1.87 -4.98
CA ILE A 10 -1.46 -0.79 -4.23
C ILE A 10 -1.00 -0.84 -2.78
N LYS A 11 -0.46 0.26 -2.28
CA LYS A 11 -0.09 0.38 -0.87
C LYS A 11 -1.15 1.18 -0.12
N LEU A 12 -1.75 0.55 0.88
CA LEU A 12 -2.75 1.14 1.75
C LEU A 12 -2.15 1.38 3.15
N SER A 13 -2.27 2.61 3.67
CA SER A 13 -1.87 2.86 5.05
C SER A 13 -2.84 2.20 6.02
N GLY A 14 -2.36 1.72 7.18
CA GLY A 14 -3.25 1.18 8.20
C GLY A 14 -4.27 2.20 8.68
N GLU A 15 -3.88 3.47 8.75
CA GLU A 15 -4.76 4.58 9.15
C GLU A 15 -6.00 4.71 8.25
N ALA A 16 -5.89 4.34 6.97
CA ALA A 16 -7.01 4.34 6.06
C ALA A 16 -8.13 3.37 6.48
N PHE A 17 -7.82 2.32 7.24
CA PHE A 17 -8.81 1.35 7.71
C PHE A 17 -9.58 1.82 8.96
N ALA A 18 -9.08 2.81 9.68
CA ALA A 18 -9.65 3.26 10.95
C ALA A 18 -10.78 4.28 10.81
N GLY A 19 -10.97 4.85 9.63
CA GLY A 19 -11.91 5.94 9.43
C GLY A 19 -11.67 7.10 10.41
N ASP A 20 -12.72 7.75 10.82
CA ASP A 20 -12.67 8.90 11.74
C ASP A 20 -12.28 8.52 13.18
N THR A 21 -12.39 7.24 13.54
CA THR A 21 -12.05 6.77 14.90
C THR A 21 -10.56 6.73 15.17
N GLY A 22 -9.74 6.67 14.13
CA GLY A 22 -8.27 6.62 14.21
C GLY A 22 -7.69 5.32 14.78
N PHE A 23 -8.53 4.35 15.13
CA PHE A 23 -8.14 3.04 15.70
C PHE A 23 -9.08 1.93 15.24
N GLY A 24 -8.56 0.72 15.07
CA GLY A 24 -9.33 -0.44 14.66
C GLY A 24 -9.64 -0.45 13.16
N ILE A 25 -10.72 -1.12 12.79
CA ILE A 25 -11.20 -1.24 11.41
C ILE A 25 -12.62 -0.71 11.33
N ASP A 26 -12.82 0.30 10.50
CA ASP A 26 -14.14 0.83 10.17
C ASP A 26 -14.76 0.00 9.04
N GLY A 27 -15.98 -0.52 9.29
CA GLY A 27 -16.67 -1.40 8.36
C GLY A 27 -17.08 -0.71 7.05
N ASP A 28 -17.44 0.56 7.09
CA ASP A 28 -17.86 1.31 5.91
C ASP A 28 -16.64 1.64 5.05
N VAL A 29 -15.55 2.10 5.67
CA VAL A 29 -14.30 2.41 4.97
C VAL A 29 -13.72 1.19 4.26
N ILE A 30 -13.68 0.03 4.93
CA ILE A 30 -13.14 -1.18 4.29
C ILE A 30 -14.03 -1.69 3.16
N ASN A 31 -15.36 -1.49 3.27
CA ASN A 31 -16.30 -1.80 2.19
C ASN A 31 -16.07 -0.90 0.98
N ASP A 32 -15.89 0.40 1.18
CA ASP A 32 -15.64 1.35 0.10
C ASP A 32 -14.31 1.08 -0.60
N LEU A 33 -13.24 0.79 0.16
CA LEU A 33 -11.94 0.39 -0.39
C LEU A 33 -12.03 -0.90 -1.22
N ALA A 34 -12.71 -1.92 -0.68
CA ALA A 34 -12.87 -3.19 -1.39
C ALA A 34 -13.71 -3.02 -2.66
N ALA A 35 -14.80 -2.23 -2.60
CA ALA A 35 -15.63 -1.93 -3.77
C ALA A 35 -14.84 -1.20 -4.86
N GLU A 36 -13.98 -0.23 -4.50
CA GLU A 36 -13.12 0.46 -5.46
C GLU A 36 -12.16 -0.51 -6.18
N LEU A 37 -11.55 -1.46 -5.46
CA LEU A 37 -10.66 -2.47 -6.05
C LEU A 37 -11.42 -3.42 -6.97
N VAL A 38 -12.62 -3.83 -6.58
CA VAL A 38 -13.50 -4.70 -7.41
C VAL A 38 -13.93 -3.97 -8.69
N ASP A 39 -14.37 -2.71 -8.56
CA ASP A 39 -14.76 -1.87 -9.70
C ASP A 39 -13.59 -1.66 -10.66
N ALA A 40 -12.41 -1.34 -10.15
CA ALA A 40 -11.21 -1.17 -10.95
C ALA A 40 -10.86 -2.45 -11.74
N LYS A 41 -10.93 -3.62 -11.09
CA LYS A 41 -10.71 -4.91 -11.74
C LYS A 41 -11.80 -5.28 -12.76
N ALA A 42 -13.05 -4.88 -12.53
CA ALA A 42 -14.15 -5.11 -13.47
C ALA A 42 -14.03 -4.24 -14.74
N ILE A 43 -13.48 -3.02 -14.62
CA ILE A 43 -13.29 -2.09 -15.73
C ILE A 43 -12.04 -2.45 -16.55
N PHE A 44 -10.97 -2.84 -15.86
CA PHE A 44 -9.65 -3.11 -16.44
C PHE A 44 -9.22 -4.56 -16.15
N ASP A 45 -8.67 -5.22 -17.15
CA ASP A 45 -8.01 -6.53 -16.96
C ASP A 45 -6.61 -6.30 -16.41
N VAL A 46 -6.53 -6.01 -15.09
CA VAL A 46 -5.31 -5.66 -14.39
C VAL A 46 -5.05 -6.61 -13.23
N ASP A 47 -3.79 -7.01 -13.05
CA ASP A 47 -3.35 -7.74 -11.87
C ASP A 47 -3.16 -6.77 -10.69
N ILE A 48 -3.88 -7.00 -9.60
CA ILE A 48 -3.80 -6.17 -8.40
C ILE A 48 -3.17 -6.94 -7.24
N ALA A 49 -2.03 -6.46 -6.76
CA ALA A 49 -1.47 -6.83 -5.47
C ALA A 49 -1.65 -5.67 -4.47
N VAL A 50 -1.78 -5.99 -3.19
CA VAL A 50 -1.99 -5.00 -2.13
C VAL A 50 -0.99 -5.22 -1.00
N VAL A 51 -0.39 -4.14 -0.49
CA VAL A 51 0.33 -4.12 0.79
C VAL A 51 -0.45 -3.25 1.76
N VAL A 52 -0.74 -3.79 2.93
CA VAL A 52 -1.49 -3.06 3.98
C VAL A 52 -0.59 -2.67 5.14
N GLY A 53 -0.76 -1.46 5.68
CA GLY A 53 -0.16 -1.03 6.92
C GLY A 53 -0.90 -1.59 8.14
N GLY A 54 -0.31 -1.45 9.33
CA GLY A 54 -0.89 -1.89 10.61
C GLY A 54 -1.05 -0.78 11.65
N GLY A 55 -0.84 0.50 11.26
CA GLY A 55 -0.78 1.63 12.16
C GLY A 55 -2.09 1.97 12.89
N ASN A 56 -3.22 1.52 12.37
CA ASN A 56 -4.54 1.60 13.03
C ASN A 56 -4.71 0.61 14.19
N ILE A 57 -3.93 -0.46 14.20
CA ILE A 57 -3.97 -1.50 15.26
C ILE A 57 -2.81 -1.28 16.23
N TRP A 58 -1.60 -1.05 15.70
CA TRP A 58 -0.40 -0.87 16.51
C TRP A 58 0.63 0.02 15.81
N ARG A 59 1.17 1.00 16.54
CA ARG A 59 2.27 1.84 16.07
C ARG A 59 3.54 1.52 16.86
N GLY A 60 4.54 0.91 16.21
CA GLY A 60 5.80 0.50 16.84
C GLY A 60 6.54 1.64 17.52
N MET A 61 6.55 2.85 16.92
CA MET A 61 7.15 4.04 17.53
C MET A 61 6.48 4.47 18.84
N SER A 62 5.16 4.29 18.97
CA SER A 62 4.44 4.58 20.22
C SER A 62 4.80 3.56 21.31
N GLY A 63 5.08 2.30 20.93
CA GLY A 63 5.57 1.27 21.86
C GLY A 63 6.97 1.58 22.40
N GLN A 64 7.87 2.15 21.59
CA GLN A 64 9.19 2.59 22.05
C GLN A 64 9.10 3.69 23.10
N GLY A 65 8.18 4.66 22.94
CA GLY A 65 7.91 5.69 23.94
C GLY A 65 7.45 5.12 25.29
N ALA A 66 6.92 3.90 25.31
CA ALA A 66 6.54 3.15 26.52
C ALA A 66 7.66 2.23 27.04
N GLY A 67 8.89 2.32 26.52
CA GLY A 67 10.05 1.51 26.95
C GLY A 67 10.10 0.09 26.38
N MET A 68 9.30 -0.21 25.35
CA MET A 68 9.30 -1.50 24.67
C MET A 68 10.49 -1.63 23.72
N ASP A 69 11.03 -2.84 23.59
CA ASP A 69 12.04 -3.16 22.58
C ASP A 69 11.49 -2.94 21.16
N ARG A 70 12.29 -2.31 20.29
CA ARG A 70 11.90 -1.93 18.94
C ARG A 70 11.48 -3.13 18.09
N ALA A 71 12.23 -4.23 18.16
CA ALA A 71 11.92 -5.40 17.37
C ALA A 71 10.58 -6.04 17.78
N GLN A 72 10.29 -6.05 19.10
CA GLN A 72 9.00 -6.53 19.62
C GLN A 72 7.85 -5.62 19.16
N ALA A 73 8.02 -4.30 19.22
CA ALA A 73 7.01 -3.36 18.75
C ALA A 73 6.75 -3.51 17.24
N ASP A 74 7.78 -3.75 16.44
CA ASP A 74 7.66 -3.97 14.99
C ASP A 74 6.94 -5.31 14.69
N TYR A 75 7.20 -6.40 15.43
CA TYR A 75 6.44 -7.64 15.30
C TYR A 75 4.94 -7.46 15.61
N MET A 76 4.59 -6.67 16.62
CA MET A 76 3.19 -6.32 16.91
C MET A 76 2.56 -5.54 15.75
N GLY A 77 3.29 -4.60 15.15
CA GLY A 77 2.86 -3.90 13.94
C GLY A 77 2.65 -4.84 12.74
N MET A 78 3.55 -5.81 12.56
CA MET A 78 3.39 -6.84 11.52
C MET A 78 2.11 -7.66 11.72
N LEU A 79 1.79 -8.06 12.96
CA LEU A 79 0.52 -8.75 13.26
C LEU A 79 -0.68 -7.85 13.00
N GLY A 80 -0.58 -6.55 13.26
CA GLY A 80 -1.59 -5.55 12.89
C GLY A 80 -1.88 -5.54 11.39
N THR A 81 -0.85 -5.67 10.55
CA THR A 81 -1.06 -5.78 9.09
C THR A 81 -1.79 -7.05 8.70
N VAL A 82 -1.58 -8.16 9.41
CA VAL A 82 -2.29 -9.42 9.15
C VAL A 82 -3.78 -9.26 9.44
N ILE A 83 -4.15 -8.61 10.56
CA ILE A 83 -5.55 -8.34 10.89
C ILE A 83 -6.23 -7.54 9.76
N ASN A 84 -5.60 -6.46 9.30
CA ASN A 84 -6.12 -5.64 8.20
C ASN A 84 -6.22 -6.43 6.88
N ALA A 85 -5.23 -7.26 6.58
CA ALA A 85 -5.22 -8.08 5.36
C ALA A 85 -6.37 -9.11 5.35
N LEU A 86 -6.65 -9.75 6.47
CA LEU A 86 -7.77 -10.70 6.60
C LEU A 86 -9.12 -10.01 6.47
N ALA A 87 -9.27 -8.82 7.07
CA ALA A 87 -10.50 -8.05 6.96
C ALA A 87 -10.74 -7.60 5.50
N LEU A 88 -9.70 -7.14 4.80
CA LEU A 88 -9.81 -6.77 3.39
C LEU A 88 -10.09 -8.00 2.50
N GLN A 89 -9.45 -9.15 2.76
CA GLN A 89 -9.74 -10.40 2.04
C GLN A 89 -11.21 -10.79 2.17
N GLU A 90 -11.74 -10.85 3.40
CA GLU A 90 -13.12 -11.21 3.67
C GLU A 90 -14.10 -10.28 2.91
N THR A 91 -13.81 -8.97 2.93
CA THR A 91 -14.66 -7.99 2.25
C THR A 91 -14.60 -8.13 0.73
N LEU A 92 -13.42 -8.33 0.13
CA LEU A 92 -13.26 -8.57 -1.30
C LEU A 92 -13.96 -9.87 -1.75
N GLU A 93 -13.79 -10.96 -0.98
CA GLU A 93 -14.42 -12.26 -1.30
C GLU A 93 -15.95 -12.18 -1.17
N ARG A 94 -16.49 -11.44 -0.21
CA ARG A 94 -17.92 -11.17 -0.07
C ARG A 94 -18.48 -10.36 -1.26
N LEU A 95 -17.69 -9.50 -1.86
CA LEU A 95 -18.01 -8.78 -3.10
C LEU A 95 -17.77 -9.61 -4.38
N GLY A 96 -17.38 -10.89 -4.24
CA GLY A 96 -17.19 -11.81 -5.36
C GLY A 96 -15.79 -11.79 -5.98
N GLN A 97 -14.84 -11.04 -5.41
CA GLN A 97 -13.47 -10.99 -5.90
C GLN A 97 -12.60 -12.04 -5.20
N PRO A 98 -12.15 -13.11 -5.89
CA PRO A 98 -11.24 -14.11 -5.31
C PRO A 98 -9.95 -13.45 -4.84
N THR A 99 -9.58 -13.69 -3.58
CA THR A 99 -8.44 -13.02 -2.93
C THR A 99 -7.57 -14.03 -2.18
N ARG A 100 -6.28 -13.75 -2.04
CA ARG A 100 -5.34 -14.53 -1.21
C ARG A 100 -4.47 -13.63 -0.37
N VAL A 101 -4.41 -13.92 0.94
CA VAL A 101 -3.43 -13.29 1.83
C VAL A 101 -2.19 -14.14 1.89
N GLN A 102 -1.02 -13.52 1.69
CA GLN A 102 0.29 -14.13 1.89
C GLN A 102 1.08 -13.37 2.95
N THR A 103 1.66 -14.08 3.90
CA THR A 103 2.40 -13.50 5.02
C THR A 103 3.88 -13.81 4.98
N ALA A 104 4.70 -12.82 5.34
CA ALA A 104 6.15 -13.00 5.49
C ALA A 104 6.53 -13.76 6.77
N ILE A 105 5.67 -13.72 7.81
CA ILE A 105 5.81 -14.54 9.03
C ILE A 105 4.99 -15.81 8.85
N HIS A 106 5.58 -16.98 9.19
CA HIS A 106 4.93 -18.26 9.00
C HIS A 106 3.74 -18.43 9.95
N MET A 107 2.54 -18.51 9.39
CA MET A 107 1.27 -18.73 10.12
C MET A 107 0.25 -19.45 9.22
N SER A 108 0.61 -20.63 8.75
CA SER A 108 -0.14 -21.36 7.70
C SER A 108 -1.58 -21.71 8.04
N GLN A 109 -1.98 -21.65 9.32
CA GLN A 109 -3.39 -21.81 9.75
C GLN A 109 -4.25 -20.58 9.44
N VAL A 110 -3.62 -19.42 9.18
CA VAL A 110 -4.31 -18.14 9.03
C VAL A 110 -4.19 -17.62 7.59
N ALA A 111 -2.98 -17.71 7.00
CA ALA A 111 -2.68 -17.21 5.67
C ALA A 111 -1.56 -18.02 5.01
N GLU A 112 -1.46 -17.94 3.69
CA GLU A 112 -0.40 -18.62 2.95
C GLU A 112 0.97 -18.02 3.29
N PRO A 113 2.04 -18.84 3.41
CA PRO A 113 3.39 -18.29 3.44
C PRO A 113 3.71 -17.63 2.10
N TYR A 114 4.37 -16.46 2.17
CA TYR A 114 4.81 -15.78 0.96
C TYR A 114 5.81 -16.61 0.15
N ILE A 115 5.46 -16.87 -1.09
CA ILE A 115 6.34 -17.47 -2.09
C ILE A 115 6.12 -16.71 -3.40
N ARG A 116 7.16 -16.04 -3.93
CA ARG A 116 7.09 -15.17 -5.12
C ARG A 116 6.30 -15.82 -6.27
N ARG A 117 6.66 -17.03 -6.68
CA ARG A 117 6.01 -17.74 -7.79
C ARG A 117 4.54 -18.06 -7.52
N ARG A 118 4.16 -18.25 -6.26
CA ARG A 118 2.76 -18.49 -5.88
C ARG A 118 1.97 -17.20 -5.96
N ALA A 119 2.54 -16.07 -5.53
CA ALA A 119 1.92 -14.75 -5.67
C ALA A 119 1.62 -14.44 -7.14
N ILE A 120 2.63 -14.56 -8.01
CA ILE A 120 2.46 -14.36 -9.47
C ILE A 120 1.37 -15.29 -10.02
N ARG A 121 1.37 -16.56 -9.63
CA ARG A 121 0.34 -17.51 -10.09
C ARG A 121 -1.06 -17.18 -9.61
N HIS A 122 -1.21 -16.53 -8.46
CA HIS A 122 -2.52 -16.04 -8.02
C HIS A 122 -2.98 -14.85 -8.86
N LEU A 123 -2.10 -13.89 -9.13
CA LEU A 123 -2.37 -12.74 -9.99
C LEU A 123 -2.80 -13.20 -11.40
N GLU A 124 -2.03 -14.07 -12.04
CA GLU A 124 -2.36 -14.66 -13.34
C GLU A 124 -3.73 -15.39 -13.39
N LYS A 125 -4.26 -15.81 -12.24
CA LYS A 125 -5.60 -16.39 -12.10
C LYS A 125 -6.69 -15.35 -11.80
N GLY A 126 -6.39 -14.07 -11.95
CA GLY A 126 -7.31 -12.97 -11.69
C GLY A 126 -7.63 -12.74 -10.20
N ARG A 127 -6.85 -13.32 -9.27
CA ARG A 127 -7.02 -13.11 -7.83
C ARG A 127 -6.34 -11.83 -7.40
N VAL A 128 -6.91 -11.12 -6.43
CA VAL A 128 -6.18 -10.11 -5.68
C VAL A 128 -5.25 -10.81 -4.69
N VAL A 129 -4.01 -10.34 -4.58
CA VAL A 129 -3.03 -10.85 -3.60
C VAL A 129 -2.74 -9.78 -2.57
N ILE A 130 -2.93 -10.07 -1.29
CA ILE A 130 -2.63 -9.14 -0.19
C ILE A 130 -1.40 -9.64 0.54
N PHE A 131 -0.37 -8.81 0.61
CA PHE A 131 0.85 -9.10 1.35
C PHE A 131 0.78 -8.52 2.76
N ALA A 132 0.94 -9.37 3.75
CA ALA A 132 0.88 -9.05 5.16
C ALA A 132 2.17 -9.42 5.90
N ALA A 133 2.31 -8.97 7.14
CA ALA A 133 3.48 -9.12 7.99
C ALA A 133 4.75 -8.43 7.43
N GLY A 134 4.58 -7.40 6.62
CA GLY A 134 5.71 -6.61 6.13
C GLY A 134 6.74 -7.42 5.35
N THR A 135 8.02 -7.17 5.61
CA THR A 135 9.14 -7.99 5.11
C THR A 135 9.36 -9.26 5.96
N GLY A 136 8.70 -9.38 7.11
CA GLY A 136 8.98 -10.40 8.12
C GLY A 136 10.16 -10.05 9.04
N ASN A 137 10.82 -8.92 8.81
CA ASN A 137 11.96 -8.45 9.57
C ASN A 137 11.66 -7.12 10.27
N PRO A 138 12.01 -6.97 11.56
CA PRO A 138 11.96 -5.68 12.25
C PRO A 138 12.80 -4.61 11.53
N PHE A 139 12.56 -3.34 11.88
CA PHE A 139 13.25 -2.15 11.37
C PHE A 139 12.90 -1.74 9.93
N PHE A 140 12.09 -2.50 9.20
CA PHE A 140 11.56 -2.15 7.89
C PHE A 140 10.12 -1.69 7.97
N THR A 141 9.77 -0.71 7.15
CA THR A 141 8.40 -0.20 7.06
C THR A 141 7.56 -0.98 6.04
N THR A 142 6.27 -0.68 5.99
CA THR A 142 5.39 -1.20 4.92
C THR A 142 5.66 -0.52 3.58
N ASP A 143 6.32 0.64 3.54
CA ASP A 143 6.76 1.27 2.30
C ASP A 143 7.88 0.46 1.66
N THR A 144 8.92 0.09 2.44
CA THR A 144 9.97 -0.84 2.00
C THR A 144 9.37 -2.18 1.54
N THR A 145 8.35 -2.67 2.25
CA THR A 145 7.65 -3.90 1.84
C THR A 145 6.97 -3.72 0.49
N ALA A 146 6.27 -2.61 0.27
CA ALA A 146 5.59 -2.34 -1.00
C ALA A 146 6.59 -2.31 -2.17
N ALA A 147 7.71 -1.60 -2.02
CA ALA A 147 8.77 -1.56 -3.02
C ALA A 147 9.32 -2.96 -3.32
N LEU A 148 9.69 -3.73 -2.28
CA LEU A 148 10.23 -5.08 -2.43
C LEU A 148 9.24 -6.02 -3.13
N ARG A 149 8.00 -6.06 -2.69
CA ARG A 149 6.98 -6.95 -3.27
C ARG A 149 6.64 -6.56 -4.70
N ALA A 150 6.57 -5.26 -5.01
CA ALA A 150 6.31 -4.78 -6.37
C ALA A 150 7.39 -5.27 -7.34
N VAL A 151 8.67 -5.10 -6.99
CA VAL A 151 9.79 -5.62 -7.79
C VAL A 151 9.73 -7.14 -7.93
N GLU A 152 9.48 -7.87 -6.83
CA GLU A 152 9.44 -9.33 -6.84
C GLU A 152 8.33 -9.93 -7.71
N ILE A 153 7.19 -9.25 -7.84
CA ILE A 153 6.06 -9.74 -8.65
C ILE A 153 6.01 -9.12 -10.05
N ASP A 154 7.05 -8.39 -10.44
CA ASP A 154 7.13 -7.68 -11.71
C ASP A 154 5.96 -6.69 -11.90
N ALA A 155 5.61 -5.90 -10.86
CA ALA A 155 4.63 -4.83 -10.95
C ALA A 155 5.21 -3.65 -11.75
N GLU A 156 4.37 -2.99 -12.54
CA GLU A 156 4.76 -1.88 -13.41
C GLU A 156 4.66 -0.51 -12.73
N ALA A 157 3.92 -0.45 -11.59
CA ALA A 157 3.81 0.75 -10.77
C ALA A 157 3.40 0.40 -9.33
N ILE A 158 3.75 1.31 -8.39
CA ILE A 158 3.18 1.34 -7.05
C ILE A 158 2.13 2.45 -7.00
N LEU A 159 0.90 2.11 -6.65
CA LEU A 159 -0.18 3.06 -6.38
C LEU A 159 -0.22 3.29 -4.86
N MET A 160 0.28 4.45 -4.41
CA MET A 160 0.38 4.79 -3.00
C MET A 160 -0.81 5.64 -2.56
N GLY A 161 -1.83 5.00 -2.01
CA GLY A 161 -2.97 5.68 -1.41
C GLY A 161 -2.60 6.31 -0.07
N LYS A 162 -2.71 7.63 0.02
CA LYS A 162 -2.59 8.40 1.26
C LYS A 162 -3.98 8.72 1.81
N ASN A 163 -4.09 8.97 3.09
CA ASN A 163 -5.33 9.42 3.71
C ASN A 163 -5.27 10.94 3.89
N GLY A 164 -6.14 11.67 3.19
CA GLY A 164 -6.26 13.14 3.28
C GLY A 164 -5.06 13.90 2.72
N THR A 165 -4.36 13.34 1.73
CA THR A 165 -3.31 14.01 0.98
C THR A 165 -3.34 13.52 -0.46
N ASP A 166 -3.58 14.41 -1.39
CA ASP A 166 -3.84 14.10 -2.80
C ASP A 166 -2.57 13.96 -3.67
N GLY A 167 -1.38 14.23 -3.10
CA GLY A 167 -0.11 14.12 -3.82
C GLY A 167 1.11 14.44 -2.95
N VAL A 168 2.21 14.75 -3.59
CA VAL A 168 3.46 15.22 -2.97
C VAL A 168 3.56 16.72 -3.12
N TYR A 169 3.89 17.41 -2.05
CA TYR A 169 3.98 18.87 -1.98
C TYR A 169 5.41 19.33 -1.77
N THR A 170 5.68 20.57 -2.16
CA THR A 170 6.98 21.24 -1.95
C THR A 170 7.33 21.43 -0.47
N ALA A 171 6.30 21.52 0.39
CA ALA A 171 6.34 21.59 1.85
C ALA A 171 5.08 20.94 2.43
N ASP A 172 4.91 20.90 3.75
CA ASP A 172 3.69 20.36 4.37
C ASP A 172 2.53 21.38 4.20
N PRO A 173 1.49 21.07 3.40
CA PRO A 173 0.39 22.00 3.14
C PRO A 173 -0.45 22.35 4.38
N ARG A 174 -0.30 21.62 5.48
CA ARG A 174 -0.97 21.91 6.75
C ARG A 174 -0.30 23.03 7.53
N THR A 175 0.97 23.27 7.28
CA THR A 175 1.81 24.25 8.01
C THR A 175 2.34 25.36 7.12
N ASP A 176 2.41 25.15 5.82
CA ASP A 176 2.90 26.10 4.83
C ASP A 176 1.80 26.36 3.78
N PRO A 177 1.18 27.56 3.80
CA PRO A 177 0.13 27.92 2.85
C PRO A 177 0.65 28.11 1.40
N ASP A 178 1.96 28.25 1.21
CA ASP A 178 2.61 28.39 -0.10
C ASP A 178 3.06 27.03 -0.65
N ALA A 179 2.73 25.90 0.02
CA ALA A 179 3.05 24.58 -0.47
C ALA A 179 2.30 24.25 -1.76
N GLU A 180 3.03 23.95 -2.81
CA GLU A 180 2.49 23.58 -4.12
C GLU A 180 2.56 22.06 -4.32
N MET A 181 1.50 21.47 -4.88
CA MET A 181 1.49 20.06 -5.27
C MET A 181 2.34 19.87 -6.53
N LEU A 182 3.21 18.87 -6.51
CA LEU A 182 4.04 18.48 -7.63
C LEU A 182 3.29 17.44 -8.46
N ALA A 183 3.03 17.71 -9.75
CA ALA A 183 2.42 16.73 -10.64
C ALA A 183 3.40 15.57 -10.93
N GLU A 184 4.67 15.88 -11.11
CA GLU A 184 5.76 14.92 -11.35
C GLU A 184 7.00 15.34 -10.55
N VAL A 185 7.77 14.37 -10.07
CA VAL A 185 9.02 14.61 -9.34
C VAL A 185 9.95 13.41 -9.51
N SER A 186 11.27 13.65 -9.69
CA SER A 186 12.23 12.56 -9.79
C SER A 186 12.54 11.93 -8.42
N PHE A 187 12.88 10.62 -8.41
CA PHE A 187 13.36 9.94 -7.19
C PHE A 187 14.51 10.69 -6.54
N MET A 188 15.45 11.18 -7.35
CA MET A 188 16.61 11.92 -6.84
C MET A 188 16.20 13.22 -6.16
N GLU A 189 15.18 13.91 -6.66
CA GLU A 189 14.65 15.13 -6.04
C GLU A 189 13.91 14.83 -4.76
N VAL A 190 13.14 13.76 -4.72
CA VAL A 190 12.49 13.25 -3.48
C VAL A 190 13.53 13.02 -2.39
N LEU A 191 14.63 12.33 -2.71
CA LEU A 191 15.70 12.05 -1.75
C LEU A 191 16.46 13.33 -1.31
N LYS A 192 16.81 14.20 -2.26
CA LYS A 192 17.57 15.45 -1.96
C LYS A 192 16.77 16.45 -1.13
N ARG A 193 15.48 16.56 -1.39
CA ARG A 193 14.57 17.50 -0.69
C ARG A 193 13.88 16.87 0.52
N GLU A 194 14.17 15.59 0.80
CA GLU A 194 13.55 14.81 1.89
C GLU A 194 12.00 14.88 1.85
N LEU A 195 11.43 14.83 0.64
CA LEU A 195 9.97 14.88 0.46
C LEU A 195 9.32 13.62 1.06
N LYS A 196 8.20 13.80 1.75
CA LYS A 196 7.49 12.72 2.47
C LYS A 196 6.64 11.85 1.53
N VAL A 197 7.29 11.11 0.65
CA VAL A 197 6.66 10.09 -0.22
C VAL A 197 6.64 8.75 0.47
N MET A 198 7.80 8.10 0.52
CA MET A 198 8.11 6.83 1.18
C MET A 198 9.36 7.01 2.04
N ASP A 199 9.73 5.98 2.81
CA ASP A 199 11.06 5.98 3.41
C ASP A 199 12.17 5.90 2.34
N SER A 200 13.38 6.33 2.70
CA SER A 200 14.51 6.41 1.76
C SER A 200 14.92 5.05 1.19
N THR A 201 14.76 3.97 1.95
CA THR A 201 15.06 2.59 1.51
C THR A 201 14.10 2.19 0.40
N ALA A 202 12.80 2.43 0.58
CA ALA A 202 11.79 2.15 -0.41
C ALA A 202 11.99 3.00 -1.68
N THR A 203 12.25 4.30 -1.51
CA THR A 203 12.51 5.23 -2.63
C THR A 203 13.73 4.80 -3.44
N SER A 204 14.84 4.43 -2.79
CA SER A 204 16.04 3.94 -3.48
C SER A 204 15.78 2.63 -4.23
N LEU A 205 15.03 1.70 -3.62
CA LEU A 205 14.71 0.43 -4.27
C LEU A 205 13.84 0.63 -5.52
N CYS A 206 12.87 1.55 -5.47
CA CYS A 206 12.06 1.90 -6.64
C CYS A 206 12.91 2.57 -7.72
N MET A 207 13.79 3.50 -7.35
CA MET A 207 14.71 4.17 -8.27
C MET A 207 15.64 3.18 -8.99
N ASP A 208 16.25 2.23 -8.25
CA ASP A 208 17.18 1.25 -8.80
C ASP A 208 16.51 0.24 -9.76
N ASN A 209 15.17 0.15 -9.74
CA ASN A 209 14.38 -0.77 -10.58
C ASN A 209 13.45 -0.03 -11.56
N ASP A 210 13.61 1.28 -11.74
CA ASP A 210 12.77 2.12 -12.62
C ASP A 210 11.26 1.93 -12.36
N LEU A 211 10.86 1.73 -11.10
CA LEU A 211 9.50 1.43 -10.69
C LEU A 211 8.77 2.71 -10.25
N PRO A 212 7.88 3.30 -11.07
CA PRO A 212 7.21 4.54 -10.73
C PRO A 212 6.26 4.39 -9.55
N ILE A 213 6.12 5.48 -8.78
CA ILE A 213 5.20 5.57 -7.64
C ILE A 213 4.17 6.65 -7.94
N CYS A 214 2.88 6.31 -7.92
CA CYS A 214 1.79 7.27 -8.01
C CYS A 214 1.22 7.53 -6.62
N VAL A 215 1.40 8.74 -6.11
CA VAL A 215 0.87 9.18 -4.80
C VAL A 215 -0.45 9.90 -4.99
N PHE A 216 -1.50 9.45 -4.34
CA PHE A 216 -2.86 9.99 -4.52
C PHE A 216 -3.69 9.89 -3.24
N ASP A 217 -4.80 10.64 -3.18
CA ASP A 217 -5.78 10.51 -2.10
C ASP A 217 -6.64 9.27 -2.30
N LEU A 218 -6.60 8.39 -1.30
CA LEU A 218 -7.32 7.11 -1.30
C LEU A 218 -8.85 7.30 -1.25
N LEU A 219 -9.34 8.37 -0.62
CA LEU A 219 -10.77 8.60 -0.44
C LEU A 219 -11.50 9.08 -1.71
N GLY A 220 -10.78 9.38 -2.78
CA GLY A 220 -11.32 9.97 -4.01
C GLY A 220 -11.77 8.98 -5.09
N ARG A 221 -11.82 7.68 -4.84
CA ARG A 221 -12.05 6.63 -5.86
C ARG A 221 -11.12 6.78 -7.07
N ASN A 222 -9.84 6.99 -6.79
CA ASN A 222 -8.84 7.38 -7.77
C ASN A 222 -8.12 6.19 -8.43
N VAL A 223 -8.28 4.95 -7.93
CA VAL A 223 -7.59 3.77 -8.47
C VAL A 223 -8.00 3.53 -9.93
N ALA A 224 -9.31 3.52 -10.23
CA ALA A 224 -9.78 3.33 -11.59
C ALA A 224 -9.35 4.46 -12.53
N ARG A 225 -9.32 5.70 -12.06
CA ARG A 225 -8.86 6.86 -12.83
C ARG A 225 -7.37 6.76 -13.20
N LEU A 226 -6.53 6.38 -12.21
CA LEU A 226 -5.10 6.14 -12.43
C LEU A 226 -4.86 5.01 -13.44
N LEU A 227 -5.58 3.90 -13.30
CA LEU A 227 -5.51 2.78 -14.24
C LEU A 227 -5.97 3.16 -15.65
N GLY A 228 -6.94 4.08 -15.76
CA GLY A 228 -7.39 4.66 -17.02
C GLY A 228 -6.42 5.68 -17.65
N GLY A 229 -5.29 5.98 -16.98
CA GLY A 229 -4.27 6.91 -17.48
C GLY A 229 -4.52 8.38 -17.14
N GLU A 230 -5.50 8.69 -16.26
CA GLU A 230 -5.68 10.06 -15.80
C GLU A 230 -4.51 10.50 -14.89
N HIS A 231 -4.14 11.77 -15.01
CA HIS A 231 -3.20 12.39 -14.07
C HIS A 231 -3.92 12.69 -12.75
N VAL A 232 -3.70 11.83 -11.75
CA VAL A 232 -4.23 11.99 -10.40
C VAL A 232 -3.06 11.99 -9.42
N GLY A 233 -2.94 13.06 -8.64
CA GLY A 233 -1.88 13.17 -7.64
C GLY A 233 -0.50 13.44 -8.23
N THR A 234 0.52 12.79 -7.69
CA THR A 234 1.93 12.96 -8.07
C THR A 234 2.52 11.67 -8.60
N VAL A 235 3.26 11.74 -9.72
CA VAL A 235 4.09 10.64 -10.22
C VAL A 235 5.53 10.87 -9.80
N VAL A 236 6.14 9.87 -9.16
CA VAL A 236 7.57 9.83 -8.81
C VAL A 236 8.24 8.82 -9.74
N SER A 237 9.25 9.26 -10.51
CA SER A 237 9.95 8.41 -11.48
C SER A 237 11.42 8.83 -11.69
#